data_a738cfb0f557b38101ad4b951c78c6e9
#
_entry.id   a738cfb0f557b38101ad4b951c78c6e9
#
_cell.length_a   1.000
_cell.length_b   1.000
_cell.length_c   1.000
_cell.angle_alpha   90.00
_cell.angle_beta   90.00
_cell.angle_gamma   90.00
#
_symmetry.space_group_name_H-M   'P 1'
#
loop_
_entity.id
_entity.type
_entity.pdbx_description
1 polymer ?
#
loop_
_entity_poly.entity_id
_entity_poly.type
_entity_poly.pdbx_seq_one_letter_code
_entity_poly.pdbx_strand_id
1 'polypeptide(L)'
;MYLIEHLLHINAPLNKVYKAIKEVENIKQWYTTDVVDNSDKTKTFKWGEMFLIVKCNEIENEKITWEFLESSMPIESLNMTYELSKNEAKTRVRFTYGAFTKKSDFYANQNFSSAKYLESLRQFCQTGNGEAFGSDSYRS
;
A
#
# COMPACT_ATOMS: atom_id res chain seq x y z
N MET A 1 -19.47 -10.44 -1.30
CA MET A 1 -18.12 -9.93 -1.54
C MET A 1 -17.46 -9.51 -0.25
N TYR A 2 -16.16 -9.66 -0.15
CA TYR A 2 -15.43 -9.42 1.10
C TYR A 2 -14.36 -8.37 0.90
N LEU A 3 -14.21 -7.48 1.89
CA LEU A 3 -13.18 -6.45 1.91
C LEU A 3 -12.19 -6.71 3.03
N ILE A 4 -10.93 -6.38 2.79
CA ILE A 4 -9.93 -6.22 3.84
C ILE A 4 -9.97 -4.74 4.22
N GLU A 5 -10.12 -4.43 5.51
CA GLU A 5 -10.19 -3.06 5.99
C GLU A 5 -9.29 -2.91 7.21
N HIS A 6 -8.49 -1.85 7.20
CA HIS A 6 -7.66 -1.48 8.34
C HIS A 6 -7.74 0.01 8.59
N LEU A 7 -7.68 0.38 9.84
CA LEU A 7 -7.62 1.78 10.25
C LEU A 7 -6.38 1.95 11.14
N LEU A 8 -5.50 2.86 10.76
CA LEU A 8 -4.33 3.13 11.55
C LEU A 8 -4.10 4.63 11.68
N HIS A 9 -3.37 5.02 12.73
CA HIS A 9 -3.00 6.40 13.00
C HIS A 9 -1.49 6.51 12.92
N ILE A 10 -1.01 7.47 12.13
CA ILE A 10 0.41 7.69 11.91
C ILE A 10 0.77 9.05 12.50
N ASN A 11 1.75 9.07 13.40
CA ASN A 11 2.22 10.32 14.01
C ASN A 11 3.18 11.04 13.06
N ALA A 12 2.61 11.57 11.99
CA ALA A 12 3.30 12.33 10.95
C ALA A 12 2.27 13.22 10.23
N PRO A 13 2.71 14.34 9.63
CA PRO A 13 1.81 15.24 8.92
C PRO A 13 1.16 14.58 7.70
N LEU A 14 -0.02 15.02 7.36
CA LEU A 14 -0.83 14.49 6.25
C LEU A 14 -0.07 14.47 4.92
N ASN A 15 0.60 15.55 4.56
CA ASN A 15 1.33 15.61 3.29
C ASN A 15 2.51 14.63 3.26
N LYS A 16 3.14 14.36 4.39
CA LYS A 16 4.24 13.40 4.49
C LYS A 16 3.73 11.98 4.25
N VAL A 17 2.60 11.63 4.86
CA VAL A 17 1.98 10.31 4.68
C VAL A 17 1.50 10.14 3.23
N TYR A 18 0.90 11.18 2.66
CA TYR A 18 0.47 11.14 1.26
C TYR A 18 1.65 10.85 0.31
N LYS A 19 2.76 11.58 0.49
CA LYS A 19 3.96 11.37 -0.34
C LYS A 19 4.58 10.00 -0.13
N ALA A 20 4.50 9.46 1.08
CA ALA A 20 5.00 8.12 1.38
C ALA A 20 4.29 7.04 0.55
N ILE A 21 3.01 7.23 0.29
CA ILE A 21 2.21 6.27 -0.49
C ILE A 21 2.31 6.55 -1.99
N LYS A 22 2.53 7.80 -2.38
CA LYS A 22 2.53 8.22 -3.78
C LYS A 22 3.88 8.05 -4.47
N GLU A 23 4.97 8.48 -3.83
CA GLU A 23 6.27 8.61 -4.49
C GLU A 23 7.07 7.31 -4.44
N VAL A 24 7.58 6.89 -5.60
CA VAL A 24 8.33 5.64 -5.75
C VAL A 24 9.49 5.54 -4.77
N GLU A 25 10.28 6.64 -4.62
CA GLU A 25 11.42 6.61 -3.70
C GLU A 25 11.02 6.35 -2.24
N ASN A 26 9.82 6.78 -1.86
CA ASN A 26 9.28 6.50 -0.53
C ASN A 26 8.69 5.09 -0.45
N ILE A 27 7.98 4.65 -1.47
CA ILE A 27 7.38 3.30 -1.53
C ILE A 27 8.47 2.22 -1.38
N LYS A 28 9.64 2.46 -1.92
CA LYS A 28 10.80 1.55 -1.79
C LYS A 28 11.22 1.33 -0.33
N GLN A 29 10.86 2.23 0.57
CA GLN A 29 11.27 2.17 1.96
C GLN A 29 10.34 1.33 2.82
N TRP A 30 9.07 1.19 2.42
CA TRP A 30 8.10 0.50 3.28
C TRP A 30 7.34 -0.63 2.60
N TYR A 31 7.27 -0.68 1.29
CA TYR A 31 6.46 -1.68 0.58
C TYR A 31 7.34 -2.73 -0.13
N THR A 32 7.92 -2.38 -1.25
CA THR A 32 8.90 -3.22 -1.93
C THR A 32 9.99 -2.35 -2.52
N THR A 33 11.23 -2.84 -2.46
CA THR A 33 12.38 -2.13 -3.05
C THR A 33 12.35 -2.14 -4.58
N ASP A 34 11.56 -3.05 -5.18
CA ASP A 34 11.46 -3.18 -6.63
C ASP A 34 10.14 -2.59 -7.12
N VAL A 35 10.11 -1.29 -7.30
CA VAL A 35 8.97 -0.55 -7.81
C VAL A 35 9.42 0.52 -8.78
N VAL A 36 8.69 0.67 -9.88
CA VAL A 36 8.97 1.71 -10.88
C VAL A 36 7.69 2.41 -11.32
N ASP A 37 7.83 3.70 -11.66
CA ASP A 37 6.79 4.45 -12.33
C ASP A 37 6.85 4.17 -13.84
N ASN A 38 5.70 3.92 -14.43
CA ASN A 38 5.55 3.78 -15.87
C ASN A 38 5.02 5.09 -16.45
N SER A 39 5.04 5.23 -17.77
CA SER A 39 4.73 6.50 -18.45
C SER A 39 3.24 6.91 -18.47
N ASP A 40 2.33 6.02 -18.08
CA ASP A 40 0.89 6.17 -18.22
C ASP A 40 0.14 6.22 -16.90
N LYS A 41 0.76 6.76 -15.85
CA LYS A 41 0.25 6.83 -14.49
C LYS A 41 0.06 5.46 -13.87
N THR A 42 0.83 4.48 -14.31
CA THR A 42 0.84 3.16 -13.70
C THR A 42 2.15 2.94 -12.95
N LYS A 43 2.12 2.00 -12.01
CA LYS A 43 3.30 1.54 -11.29
C LYS A 43 3.39 0.04 -11.43
N THR A 44 4.63 -0.47 -11.51
CA THR A 44 4.90 -1.90 -11.44
C THR A 44 5.59 -2.19 -10.13
N PHE A 45 4.97 -3.06 -9.34
CA PHE A 45 5.55 -3.57 -8.09
C PHE A 45 6.02 -5.00 -8.32
N LYS A 46 7.16 -5.37 -7.74
CA LYS A 46 7.64 -6.75 -7.81
C LYS A 46 8.05 -7.24 -6.43
N TRP A 47 7.78 -8.52 -6.18
CA TRP A 47 8.21 -9.25 -5.00
C TRP A 47 8.88 -10.54 -5.48
N GLY A 48 10.16 -10.43 -5.85
CA GLY A 48 10.84 -11.53 -6.54
C GLY A 48 10.24 -11.73 -7.93
N GLU A 49 9.70 -12.92 -8.18
CA GLU A 49 9.07 -13.22 -9.47
C GLU A 49 7.59 -12.78 -9.54
N MET A 50 7.00 -12.46 -8.40
CA MET A 50 5.63 -11.96 -8.38
C MET A 50 5.58 -10.49 -8.77
N PHE A 51 4.57 -10.11 -9.54
CA PHE A 51 4.42 -8.71 -9.95
C PHE A 51 2.97 -8.27 -9.90
N LEU A 52 2.81 -6.95 -9.83
CA LEU A 52 1.52 -6.27 -9.85
C LEU A 52 1.68 -4.94 -10.57
N ILE A 53 0.84 -4.70 -11.58
CA ILE A 53 0.77 -3.41 -12.25
C ILE A 53 -0.53 -2.74 -11.85
N VAL A 54 -0.44 -1.50 -11.37
CA VAL A 54 -1.60 -0.74 -10.92
C VAL A 54 -1.69 0.59 -11.66
N LYS A 55 -2.91 1.06 -11.87
CA LYS A 55 -3.17 2.43 -12.25
C LYS A 55 -3.35 3.25 -10.98
N CYS A 56 -2.67 4.37 -10.89
CA CYS A 56 -2.71 5.23 -9.71
C CYS A 56 -3.70 6.37 -9.94
N ASN A 57 -4.72 6.43 -9.09
CA ASN A 57 -5.68 7.53 -9.07
C ASN A 57 -5.48 8.28 -7.75
N GLU A 58 -5.26 9.59 -7.83
CA GLU A 58 -4.80 10.38 -6.70
C GLU A 58 -5.63 11.64 -6.53
N ILE A 59 -6.02 11.91 -5.29
CA ILE A 59 -6.58 13.20 -4.87
C ILE A 59 -5.63 13.71 -3.78
N GLU A 60 -4.92 14.79 -4.07
CA GLU A 60 -3.83 15.27 -3.22
C GLU A 60 -4.25 15.40 -1.77
N ASN A 61 -3.45 14.80 -0.88
CA ASN A 61 -3.64 14.78 0.58
C ASN A 61 -4.98 14.19 1.05
N GLU A 62 -5.70 13.49 0.17
CA GLU A 62 -6.99 12.89 0.52
C GLU A 62 -7.04 11.38 0.26
N LYS A 63 -6.62 10.95 -0.93
CA LYS A 63 -6.91 9.58 -1.34
C LYS A 63 -5.96 9.10 -2.42
N ILE A 64 -5.49 7.86 -2.30
CA ILE A 64 -4.76 7.16 -3.34
C ILE A 64 -5.46 5.83 -3.56
N THR A 65 -5.78 5.54 -4.83
CA THR A 65 -6.33 4.25 -5.23
C THR A 65 -5.37 3.58 -6.20
N TRP A 66 -5.00 2.34 -5.91
CA TRP A 66 -4.27 1.48 -6.83
C TRP A 66 -5.27 0.50 -7.44
N GLU A 67 -5.63 0.78 -8.68
CA GLU A 67 -6.51 -0.10 -9.46
C GLU A 67 -5.65 -1.19 -10.11
N PHE A 68 -5.93 -2.45 -9.80
CA PHE A 68 -5.13 -3.57 -10.30
C PHE A 68 -5.43 -3.82 -11.77
N LEU A 69 -4.40 -3.78 -12.61
CA LEU A 69 -4.52 -3.98 -14.05
C LEU A 69 -4.03 -5.37 -14.48
N GLU A 70 -2.88 -5.79 -13.94
CA GLU A 70 -2.25 -7.04 -14.32
C GLU A 70 -1.41 -7.55 -13.15
N SER A 71 -1.38 -8.88 -12.97
CA SER A 71 -0.59 -9.49 -11.90
C SER A 71 -0.36 -10.97 -12.16
N SER A 72 0.70 -11.50 -11.53
CA SER A 72 0.92 -12.95 -11.45
C SER A 72 0.02 -13.62 -10.42
N MET A 73 -0.73 -12.83 -9.61
CA MET A 73 -1.69 -13.32 -8.61
C MET A 73 -3.12 -13.21 -9.15
N PRO A 74 -4.10 -13.93 -8.55
CA PRO A 74 -5.51 -13.77 -8.93
C PRO A 74 -6.03 -12.42 -8.43
N ILE A 75 -6.26 -11.49 -9.36
CA ILE A 75 -6.57 -10.09 -9.02
C ILE A 75 -7.94 -9.61 -9.50
N GLU A 76 -8.81 -10.48 -9.96
CA GLU A 76 -10.09 -10.08 -10.54
C GLU A 76 -10.83 -9.08 -9.66
N SER A 77 -11.05 -7.88 -10.20
CA SER A 77 -11.80 -6.80 -9.54
C SER A 77 -11.20 -6.32 -8.22
N LEU A 78 -9.89 -6.45 -8.04
CA LEU A 78 -9.22 -5.98 -6.82
C LEU A 78 -8.68 -4.56 -6.98
N ASN A 79 -8.80 -3.79 -5.92
CA ASN A 79 -8.22 -2.46 -5.79
C ASN A 79 -7.75 -2.26 -4.36
N MET A 80 -6.73 -1.45 -4.17
CA MET A 80 -6.34 -0.95 -2.84
C MET A 80 -6.61 0.54 -2.78
N THR A 81 -7.21 0.99 -1.69
CA THR A 81 -7.50 2.41 -1.49
C THR A 81 -6.99 2.85 -0.13
N TYR A 82 -6.27 3.97 -0.14
CA TYR A 82 -5.76 4.64 1.06
C TYR A 82 -6.49 5.97 1.18
N GLU A 83 -7.37 6.10 2.17
CA GLU A 83 -8.06 7.36 2.45
C GLU A 83 -7.40 8.03 3.65
N LEU A 84 -7.00 9.29 3.47
CA LEU A 84 -6.22 10.04 4.45
C LEU A 84 -7.06 11.17 5.02
N SER A 85 -6.95 11.39 6.34
CA SER A 85 -7.57 12.53 6.99
C SER A 85 -6.74 12.94 8.19
N LYS A 86 -6.85 14.21 8.57
CA LYS A 86 -6.19 14.72 9.77
C LYS A 86 -6.89 14.20 11.01
N ASN A 87 -6.11 13.90 12.03
CA ASN A 87 -6.58 13.60 13.37
C ASN A 87 -5.66 14.37 14.33
N GLU A 88 -5.95 15.66 14.52
CA GLU A 88 -5.08 16.62 15.22
C GLU A 88 -3.72 16.71 14.52
N ALA A 89 -2.62 16.41 15.21
CA ALA A 89 -1.27 16.42 14.61
C ALA A 89 -0.93 15.13 13.87
N LYS A 90 -1.80 14.12 13.98
CA LYS A 90 -1.59 12.81 13.35
C LYS A 90 -2.39 12.68 12.05
N THR A 91 -2.09 11.65 11.31
CA THR A 91 -2.82 11.28 10.10
C THR A 91 -3.54 9.96 10.31
N ARG A 92 -4.84 9.95 10.01
CA ARG A 92 -5.63 8.73 9.98
C ARG A 92 -5.55 8.15 8.57
N VAL A 93 -5.26 6.86 8.48
CA VAL A 93 -5.26 6.13 7.21
C VAL A 93 -6.31 5.04 7.30
N ARG A 94 -7.31 5.11 6.42
CA ARG A 94 -8.28 4.02 6.22
C ARG A 94 -7.90 3.28 4.95
N PHE A 95 -7.55 2.02 5.11
CA PHE A 95 -7.14 1.16 4.01
C PHE A 95 -8.26 0.18 3.67
N THR A 96 -8.55 0.05 2.39
CA THR A 96 -9.55 -0.90 1.88
C THR A 96 -8.93 -1.67 0.72
N TYR A 97 -9.08 -2.98 0.74
CA TYR A 97 -8.55 -3.87 -0.28
C TYR A 97 -9.63 -4.87 -0.66
N GLY A 98 -10.05 -4.88 -1.90
CA GLY A 98 -11.12 -5.78 -2.38
C GLY A 98 -11.57 -5.41 -3.78
N ALA A 99 -12.61 -6.02 -4.26
CA ALA A 99 -13.46 -6.93 -3.52
C ALA A 99 -13.07 -8.39 -3.79
N PHE A 100 -12.98 -9.18 -2.73
CA PHE A 100 -12.71 -10.61 -2.84
C PHE A 100 -14.03 -11.36 -2.97
N THR A 101 -14.03 -12.43 -3.78
CA THR A 101 -15.25 -13.22 -4.01
C THR A 101 -15.47 -14.25 -2.91
N LYS A 102 -14.42 -14.63 -2.18
CA LYS A 102 -14.50 -15.64 -1.12
C LYS A 102 -13.41 -15.43 -0.08
N LYS A 103 -13.64 -15.96 1.12
CA LYS A 103 -12.65 -15.97 2.21
C LYS A 103 -11.74 -17.19 2.08
N SER A 104 -10.87 -17.17 1.08
CA SER A 104 -9.89 -18.22 0.82
C SER A 104 -8.63 -18.02 1.65
N ASP A 105 -7.68 -18.95 1.52
CA ASP A 105 -6.34 -18.78 2.08
C ASP A 105 -5.64 -17.55 1.48
N PHE A 106 -5.87 -17.29 0.19
CA PHE A 106 -5.35 -16.09 -0.45
C PHE A 106 -5.87 -14.83 0.24
N TYR A 107 -7.18 -14.74 0.48
CA TYR A 107 -7.79 -13.62 1.20
C TYR A 107 -7.16 -13.44 2.60
N ALA A 108 -7.07 -14.53 3.35
CA ALA A 108 -6.51 -14.49 4.70
C ALA A 108 -5.04 -14.06 4.69
N ASN A 109 -4.26 -14.57 3.74
CA ASN A 109 -2.85 -14.19 3.60
C ASN A 109 -2.69 -12.72 3.19
N GLN A 110 -3.53 -12.25 2.27
CA GLN A 110 -3.53 -10.84 1.86
C GLN A 110 -3.89 -9.91 3.02
N ASN A 111 -4.80 -10.34 3.90
CA ASN A 111 -5.14 -9.57 5.09
C ASN A 111 -3.94 -9.43 6.03
N PHE A 112 -3.24 -10.52 6.30
CA PHE A 112 -2.06 -10.51 7.15
C PHE A 112 -0.94 -9.64 6.54
N SER A 113 -0.67 -9.83 5.26
CA SER A 113 0.36 -9.05 4.55
C SER A 113 0.03 -7.56 4.54
N SER A 114 -1.24 -7.21 4.35
CA SER A 114 -1.68 -5.81 4.38
C SER A 114 -1.37 -5.16 5.72
N ALA A 115 -1.66 -5.85 6.82
CA ALA A 115 -1.36 -5.33 8.17
C ALA A 115 0.15 -5.11 8.36
N LYS A 116 0.97 -6.03 7.89
CA LYS A 116 2.44 -5.90 7.98
C LYS A 116 2.95 -4.69 7.20
N TYR A 117 2.49 -4.51 5.96
CA TYR A 117 2.93 -3.39 5.12
C TYR A 117 2.41 -2.05 5.64
N LEU A 118 1.21 -2.01 6.20
CA LEU A 118 0.69 -0.79 6.81
C LEU A 118 1.49 -0.40 8.06
N GLU A 119 1.91 -1.38 8.87
CA GLU A 119 2.79 -1.10 9.99
C GLU A 119 4.16 -0.61 9.51
N SER A 120 4.69 -1.19 8.43
CA SER A 120 5.92 -0.73 7.81
C SER A 120 5.80 0.73 7.33
N LEU A 121 4.66 1.08 6.72
CA LEU A 121 4.36 2.45 6.32
C LEU A 121 4.37 3.40 7.52
N ARG A 122 3.70 2.99 8.61
CA ARG A 122 3.64 3.79 9.83
C ARG A 122 5.04 4.07 10.37
N GLN A 123 5.87 3.04 10.47
CA GLN A 123 7.24 3.17 10.95
C GLN A 123 8.06 4.07 10.05
N PHE A 124 7.95 3.91 8.74
CA PHE A 124 8.67 4.76 7.81
C PHE A 124 8.30 6.23 7.97
N CYS A 125 7.01 6.53 8.05
CA CYS A 125 6.56 7.90 8.21
C CYS A 125 7.01 8.53 9.54
N GLN A 126 7.08 7.72 10.59
CA GLN A 126 7.41 8.21 11.95
C GLN A 126 8.92 8.25 12.23
N THR A 127 9.69 7.35 11.65
CA THR A 127 11.12 7.19 11.99
C THR A 127 12.06 7.35 10.80
N GLY A 128 11.54 7.30 9.58
CA GLY A 128 12.35 7.27 8.37
C GLY A 128 12.78 5.87 7.96
N ASN A 129 12.43 4.84 8.71
CA ASN A 129 12.84 3.46 8.46
C ASN A 129 11.62 2.54 8.41
N GLY A 130 11.40 1.93 7.24
CA GLY A 130 10.36 0.92 7.05
C GLY A 130 10.97 -0.48 6.93
N GLU A 131 10.12 -1.43 6.56
CA GLU A 131 10.50 -2.85 6.43
C GLU A 131 10.08 -3.39 5.05
N ALA A 132 10.50 -2.69 3.97
CA ALA A 132 10.13 -3.08 2.62
C ALA A 132 10.64 -4.47 2.26
N PHE A 133 9.86 -5.19 1.46
CA PHE A 133 10.33 -6.45 0.86
C PHE A 133 11.61 -6.17 0.05
N GLY A 134 12.62 -7.00 0.21
CA GLY A 134 13.93 -6.82 -0.45
C GLY A 134 14.91 -6.00 0.36
N SER A 135 14.49 -5.38 1.48
CA SER A 135 15.38 -4.65 2.37
C SER A 135 15.91 -5.56 3.49
N ASP A 136 16.98 -5.12 4.15
CA ASP A 136 17.58 -5.89 5.26
C ASP A 136 16.64 -5.98 6.48
N SER A 137 15.75 -5.01 6.63
CA SER A 137 14.80 -4.97 7.76
C SER A 137 13.52 -5.77 7.52
N TYR A 138 13.33 -6.32 6.33
CA TYR A 138 12.11 -7.06 6.00
C TYR A 138 11.94 -8.29 6.89
N ARG A 139 10.76 -8.48 7.43
CA ARG A 139 10.37 -9.65 8.24
C ARG A 139 9.44 -10.53 7.41
N SER A 140 9.93 -11.68 7.04
CA SER A 140 9.15 -12.67 6.29
C SER A 140 8.12 -13.40 7.17
#